data_ad8721d1fefe57151463c6f3a37a35e1
#
_entry.id   ad8721d1fefe57151463c6f3a37a35e1
#
_cell.length_a   1.000
_cell.length_b   1.000
_cell.length_c   1.000
_cell.angle_alpha   90.00
_cell.angle_beta   90.00
_cell.angle_gamma   90.00
#
_symmetry.space_group_name_H-M   'P 1'
#
loop_
_entity.id
_entity.type
_entity.pdbx_description
1 polymer ?
#
loop_
_entity_poly.entity_id
_entity_poly.type
_entity_poly.pdbx_seq_one_letter_code
_entity_poly.pdbx_strand_id
1 'polypeptide(L)'
;MKHFLQDTSCGTGSAVLLLCSALAACAPQETVRNTAPATPATVAVAQPAPAAPPPVVALPYGDAVKLAARDLFTKAKLPDGQSFSLVIDPLVDGTTGMQSVATVALEQQVTDIVSSNYPRYQIKPFNSANLAAAPLVFIGTFTPINLQGKAAGERDAYRVCFALADLKTGKIVSKGFARSQTDGIDPTPLPYFRDAPLWVNDKIVEGYIKTCQGTSAGDPINAAYLDKVSVVAGIDEATKAYNSKKYKDSLALFTALLRNPAGDQPRVHTGI
;
A
#
# COMPACT_ATOMS: atom_id res chain seq x y z
N MET A 1 35.34 -46.37 -1.01
CA MET A 1 35.28 -47.38 0.06
C MET A 1 34.31 -46.93 1.13
N LYS A 2 33.35 -47.85 1.48
CA LYS A 2 32.30 -47.84 2.53
C LYS A 2 31.17 -46.82 2.30
N HIS A 3 30.05 -47.15 1.70
CA HIS A 3 28.87 -47.98 2.07
C HIS A 3 28.41 -47.70 3.53
N PHE A 4 27.25 -47.09 3.67
CA PHE A 4 26.20 -47.60 4.58
C PHE A 4 24.81 -47.27 4.04
N LEU A 5 24.04 -48.32 3.98
CA LEU A 5 22.66 -48.45 3.50
C LEU A 5 21.69 -48.44 4.70
N GLN A 6 20.43 -48.16 4.36
CA GLN A 6 19.18 -48.59 5.06
C GLN A 6 18.79 -47.88 6.35
N ASP A 7 17.54 -47.43 6.48
CA ASP A 7 16.40 -48.31 6.65
C ASP A 7 15.05 -47.63 6.32
N THR A 8 14.22 -48.40 5.68
CA THR A 8 12.81 -48.23 5.40
C THR A 8 11.97 -48.57 6.62
N SER A 9 10.92 -47.77 6.91
CA SER A 9 9.80 -48.23 7.73
C SER A 9 8.48 -47.78 7.11
N CYS A 10 7.82 -48.75 6.52
CA CYS A 10 6.44 -48.78 6.06
C CYS A 10 5.52 -49.08 7.26
N GLY A 11 4.51 -48.30 7.47
CA GLY A 11 3.51 -48.50 8.51
C GLY A 11 2.10 -48.32 7.93
N THR A 12 1.61 -49.39 7.33
CA THR A 12 0.18 -49.60 7.00
C THR A 12 -0.62 -49.93 8.24
N GLY A 13 -1.72 -49.23 8.47
CA GLY A 13 -2.70 -49.56 9.49
C GLY A 13 -4.12 -49.32 8.97
N SER A 14 -4.69 -50.40 8.44
CA SER A 14 -6.10 -50.53 8.05
C SER A 14 -7.02 -50.74 9.24
N ALA A 15 -8.28 -50.48 8.97
CA ALA A 15 -9.50 -51.06 9.54
C ALA A 15 -10.12 -50.23 10.67
N VAL A 16 -11.41 -50.07 10.80
CA VAL A 16 -12.56 -50.92 10.59
C VAL A 16 -13.83 -50.07 10.75
N LEU A 17 -14.77 -50.26 9.87
CA LEU A 17 -16.16 -49.81 9.96
C LEU A 17 -16.84 -50.43 11.22
N LEU A 18 -17.65 -49.62 11.86
CA LEU A 18 -18.78 -50.14 12.67
C LEU A 18 -19.99 -49.22 12.47
N LEU A 19 -20.94 -49.67 11.66
CA LEU A 19 -22.33 -49.24 11.64
C LEU A 19 -23.02 -49.68 12.96
N CYS A 20 -23.62 -48.73 13.64
CA CYS A 20 -24.68 -49.05 14.61
C CYS A 20 -25.90 -48.16 14.31
N SER A 21 -26.88 -48.78 13.67
CA SER A 21 -28.24 -48.28 13.52
C SER A 21 -28.97 -48.51 14.85
N ALA A 22 -29.51 -47.44 15.41
CA ALA A 22 -30.49 -47.57 16.50
C ALA A 22 -31.70 -46.70 16.15
N LEU A 23 -32.75 -47.35 15.73
CA LEU A 23 -34.12 -46.84 15.69
C LEU A 23 -34.62 -46.72 17.15
N ALA A 24 -35.03 -45.53 17.56
CA ALA A 24 -35.81 -45.34 18.77
C ALA A 24 -37.09 -44.56 18.45
N ALA A 25 -38.18 -45.19 18.87
CA ALA A 25 -39.55 -44.82 18.62
C ALA A 25 -39.99 -43.50 19.25
N CYS A 26 -40.85 -42.77 18.54
CA CYS A 26 -41.62 -41.64 19.07
C CYS A 26 -42.69 -42.11 20.02
N ALA A 27 -42.70 -41.60 21.24
CA ALA A 27 -43.85 -41.57 22.14
C ALA A 27 -44.25 -40.08 22.35
N PRO A 28 -45.55 -39.73 22.31
CA PRO A 28 -45.99 -38.38 22.60
C PRO A 28 -46.04 -38.15 24.11
N GLN A 29 -45.27 -37.20 24.59
CA GLN A 29 -45.35 -36.71 25.98
C GLN A 29 -46.32 -35.52 26.00
N GLU A 30 -47.43 -35.68 26.69
CA GLU A 30 -48.32 -34.57 27.05
C GLU A 30 -47.59 -33.62 28.01
N THR A 31 -47.30 -32.42 27.55
CA THR A 31 -46.77 -31.36 28.40
C THR A 31 -47.91 -30.65 29.12
N VAL A 32 -47.93 -30.81 30.42
CA VAL A 32 -48.74 -30.01 31.34
C VAL A 32 -48.34 -28.54 31.21
N ARG A 33 -49.30 -27.72 30.79
CA ARG A 33 -49.14 -26.26 30.62
C ARG A 33 -49.12 -25.61 32.02
N ASN A 34 -47.95 -25.36 32.55
CA ASN A 34 -47.79 -24.56 33.76
C ASN A 34 -47.80 -23.08 33.33
N THR A 35 -48.93 -22.40 33.55
CA THR A 35 -49.10 -20.98 33.29
C THR A 35 -48.44 -20.21 34.43
N ALA A 36 -47.20 -19.78 34.25
CA ALA A 36 -46.56 -18.77 35.10
C ALA A 36 -47.04 -17.36 34.69
N PRO A 37 -47.21 -16.42 35.62
CA PRO A 37 -47.68 -15.09 35.31
C PRO A 37 -46.65 -14.33 34.48
N ALA A 38 -47.12 -13.74 33.41
CA ALA A 38 -46.30 -12.92 32.49
C ALA A 38 -45.75 -11.70 33.22
N THR A 39 -44.44 -11.64 33.37
CA THR A 39 -43.73 -10.44 33.78
C THR A 39 -43.83 -9.41 32.62
N PRO A 40 -44.15 -8.13 32.87
CA PRO A 40 -44.24 -7.13 31.80
C PRO A 40 -42.88 -6.98 31.15
N ALA A 41 -42.82 -7.24 29.83
CA ALA A 41 -41.65 -6.99 29.01
C ALA A 41 -41.28 -5.50 29.05
N THR A 42 -40.17 -5.20 29.66
CA THR A 42 -39.56 -3.86 29.56
C THR A 42 -39.22 -3.62 28.10
N VAL A 43 -39.94 -2.71 27.43
CA VAL A 43 -39.63 -2.26 26.08
C VAL A 43 -38.27 -1.59 26.14
N ALA A 44 -37.22 -2.26 25.66
CA ALA A 44 -35.92 -1.64 25.45
C ALA A 44 -36.07 -0.53 24.41
N VAL A 45 -35.97 0.70 24.85
CA VAL A 45 -35.90 1.86 23.96
C VAL A 45 -34.65 1.69 23.13
N ALA A 46 -34.81 1.42 21.84
CA ALA A 46 -33.70 1.32 20.89
C ALA A 46 -32.92 2.64 20.92
N GLN A 47 -31.67 2.57 21.40
CA GLN A 47 -30.76 3.68 21.38
C GLN A 47 -30.53 4.09 19.91
N PRO A 48 -30.71 5.38 19.54
CA PRO A 48 -30.47 5.81 18.16
C PRO A 48 -29.05 5.40 17.72
N ALA A 49 -28.94 4.76 16.56
CA ALA A 49 -27.67 4.43 15.98
C ALA A 49 -26.82 5.71 15.84
N PRO A 50 -25.51 5.68 16.16
CA PRO A 50 -24.64 6.83 15.98
C PRO A 50 -24.77 7.36 14.55
N ALA A 51 -24.98 8.66 14.40
CA ALA A 51 -25.07 9.31 13.11
C ALA A 51 -23.81 8.99 12.29
N ALA A 52 -23.98 8.55 11.05
CA ALA A 52 -22.86 8.29 10.16
C ALA A 52 -22.00 9.58 10.03
N PRO A 53 -20.67 9.50 10.09
CA PRO A 53 -19.82 10.66 9.92
C PRO A 53 -20.14 11.35 8.58
N PRO A 54 -20.10 12.68 8.53
CA PRO A 54 -20.42 13.42 7.30
C PRO A 54 -19.49 12.95 6.17
N PRO A 55 -20.00 12.87 4.94
CA PRO A 55 -19.20 12.44 3.79
C PRO A 55 -18.03 13.39 3.58
N VAL A 56 -16.82 12.83 3.44
CA VAL A 56 -15.62 13.61 3.15
C VAL A 56 -15.74 14.18 1.74
N VAL A 57 -15.80 15.50 1.63
CA VAL A 57 -15.97 16.20 0.34
C VAL A 57 -14.71 16.02 -0.53
N ALA A 58 -14.90 15.68 -1.80
CA ALA A 58 -13.84 15.67 -2.79
C ALA A 58 -13.56 17.10 -3.28
N LEU A 59 -12.30 17.52 -3.18
CA LEU A 59 -11.83 18.84 -3.60
C LEU A 59 -11.38 18.81 -5.06
N PRO A 60 -11.29 19.96 -5.74
CA PRO A 60 -10.56 20.06 -7.00
C PRO A 60 -9.15 19.49 -6.83
N TYR A 61 -8.62 18.84 -7.88
CA TYR A 61 -7.37 18.08 -7.82
C TYR A 61 -6.21 18.86 -7.16
N GLY A 62 -5.93 20.07 -7.64
CA GLY A 62 -4.84 20.89 -7.09
C GLY A 62 -5.00 21.26 -5.63
N ASP A 63 -6.23 21.46 -5.18
CA ASP A 63 -6.51 21.80 -3.78
C ASP A 63 -6.42 20.58 -2.85
N ALA A 64 -6.82 19.41 -3.34
CA ALA A 64 -6.63 18.15 -2.62
C ALA A 64 -5.14 17.85 -2.40
N VAL A 65 -4.30 18.07 -3.41
CA VAL A 65 -2.85 17.88 -3.30
C VAL A 65 -2.24 18.87 -2.31
N LYS A 66 -2.59 20.16 -2.41
CA LYS A 66 -2.14 21.19 -1.45
C LYS A 66 -2.54 20.87 -0.02
N LEU A 67 -3.79 20.41 0.19
CA LEU A 67 -4.28 20.02 1.50
C LEU A 67 -3.48 18.86 2.08
N ALA A 68 -3.30 17.78 1.33
CA ALA A 68 -2.56 16.61 1.76
C ALA A 68 -1.07 16.95 2.05
N ALA A 69 -0.44 17.75 1.19
CA ALA A 69 0.95 18.19 1.39
C ALA A 69 1.07 19.10 2.64
N ARG A 70 0.18 20.07 2.80
CA ARG A 70 0.15 20.92 3.98
C ARG A 70 0.04 20.09 5.26
N ASP A 71 -0.91 19.17 5.31
CA ASP A 71 -1.12 18.30 6.46
C ASP A 71 0.13 17.46 6.76
N LEU A 72 0.77 16.92 5.74
CA LEU A 72 2.01 16.16 5.88
C LEU A 72 3.11 16.99 6.53
N PHE A 73 3.42 18.16 5.95
CA PHE A 73 4.59 18.94 6.38
C PHE A 73 4.37 19.73 7.65
N THR A 74 3.14 20.17 7.95
CA THR A 74 2.83 20.88 9.20
C THR A 74 2.71 19.95 10.40
N LYS A 75 2.31 18.70 10.20
CA LYS A 75 2.22 17.69 11.27
C LYS A 75 3.54 16.95 11.52
N ALA A 76 4.56 17.16 10.69
CA ALA A 76 5.86 16.52 10.81
C ALA A 76 6.60 16.97 12.07
N LYS A 77 6.70 16.09 13.06
CA LYS A 77 7.44 16.34 14.30
C LYS A 77 8.92 16.07 14.08
N LEU A 78 9.62 17.06 13.57
CA LEU A 78 11.06 17.05 13.31
C LEU A 78 11.72 18.20 14.09
N PRO A 79 13.00 18.06 14.50
CA PRO A 79 13.73 19.11 15.21
C PRO A 79 13.67 20.46 14.48
N ASP A 80 13.50 21.52 15.25
CA ASP A 80 13.47 22.89 14.73
C ASP A 80 14.88 23.36 14.30
N GLY A 81 14.90 24.35 13.40
CA GLY A 81 16.16 24.97 12.94
C GLY A 81 17.07 24.08 12.10
N GLN A 82 16.62 22.87 11.74
CA GLN A 82 17.41 21.94 10.90
C GLN A 82 16.83 21.84 9.50
N SER A 83 17.72 21.64 8.51
CA SER A 83 17.34 21.25 7.16
C SER A 83 17.46 19.74 7.00
N PHE A 84 16.59 19.17 6.18
CA PHE A 84 16.51 17.73 5.94
C PHE A 84 16.65 17.44 4.44
N SER A 85 17.50 16.48 4.10
CA SER A 85 17.46 15.89 2.76
C SER A 85 16.16 15.13 2.60
N LEU A 86 15.44 15.38 1.51
CA LEU A 86 14.20 14.73 1.12
C LEU A 86 14.37 14.11 -0.25
N VAL A 87 14.03 12.84 -0.39
CA VAL A 87 13.87 12.20 -1.69
C VAL A 87 12.39 11.91 -1.90
N ILE A 88 11.92 12.06 -3.13
CA ILE A 88 10.55 11.71 -3.51
C ILE A 88 10.63 10.38 -4.25
N ASP A 89 10.11 9.33 -3.63
CA ASP A 89 9.92 8.03 -4.29
C ASP A 89 8.76 8.17 -5.27
N PRO A 90 8.91 7.73 -6.53
CA PRO A 90 7.88 7.89 -7.55
C PRO A 90 6.50 7.48 -7.08
N LEU A 91 5.54 8.36 -7.29
CA LEU A 91 4.17 8.16 -6.86
C LEU A 91 3.48 7.12 -7.73
N VAL A 92 2.64 6.29 -7.12
CA VAL A 92 1.97 5.19 -7.81
C VAL A 92 0.46 5.19 -7.57
N ASP A 93 -0.26 4.54 -8.46
CA ASP A 93 -1.64 4.14 -8.20
C ASP A 93 -1.68 3.20 -6.99
N GLY A 94 -2.48 3.54 -6.00
CA GLY A 94 -2.53 2.82 -4.73
C GLY A 94 -3.30 1.48 -4.77
N THR A 95 -3.78 1.08 -5.94
CA THR A 95 -4.39 -0.23 -6.19
C THR A 95 -3.45 -1.10 -7.03
N THR A 96 -2.90 -0.51 -8.10
CA THR A 96 -2.12 -1.24 -9.10
C THR A 96 -0.60 -1.14 -8.87
N GLY A 97 -0.14 -0.13 -8.16
CA GLY A 97 1.29 0.16 -8.01
C GLY A 97 1.96 0.65 -9.31
N MET A 98 1.17 1.00 -10.32
CA MET A 98 1.68 1.54 -11.59
C MET A 98 1.85 3.05 -11.51
N GLN A 99 2.78 3.57 -12.31
CA GLN A 99 2.86 4.99 -12.59
C GLN A 99 2.00 5.35 -13.81
N SER A 100 1.39 6.52 -13.77
CA SER A 100 0.55 7.08 -14.83
C SER A 100 0.91 8.54 -15.07
N VAL A 101 0.33 9.14 -16.12
CA VAL A 101 0.44 10.58 -16.37
C VAL A 101 0.01 11.38 -15.13
N ALA A 102 -1.09 10.95 -14.47
CA ALA A 102 -1.58 11.59 -13.26
C ALA A 102 -0.59 11.50 -12.09
N THR A 103 0.07 10.35 -11.89
CA THR A 103 1.02 10.20 -10.78
C THR A 103 2.29 11.03 -10.98
N VAL A 104 2.75 11.19 -12.23
CA VAL A 104 3.86 12.09 -12.57
C VAL A 104 3.48 13.55 -12.36
N ALA A 105 2.29 13.95 -12.80
CA ALA A 105 1.79 15.32 -12.57
C ALA A 105 1.65 15.61 -11.06
N LEU A 106 1.22 14.62 -10.27
CA LEU A 106 1.14 14.71 -8.82
C LEU A 106 2.54 14.90 -8.19
N GLU A 107 3.53 14.12 -8.63
CA GLU A 107 4.92 14.23 -8.16
C GLU A 107 5.50 15.62 -8.46
N GLN A 108 5.27 16.14 -9.67
CA GLN A 108 5.71 17.48 -10.04
C GLN A 108 5.06 18.55 -9.15
N GLN A 109 3.74 18.46 -8.94
CA GLN A 109 3.02 19.42 -8.10
C GLN A 109 3.51 19.38 -6.64
N VAL A 110 3.79 18.18 -6.10
CA VAL A 110 4.39 18.03 -4.77
C VAL A 110 5.78 18.67 -4.72
N THR A 111 6.60 18.44 -5.74
CA THR A 111 7.94 19.04 -5.85
C THR A 111 7.89 20.57 -5.83
N ASP A 112 6.96 21.16 -6.57
CA ASP A 112 6.75 22.61 -6.63
C ASP A 112 6.27 23.16 -5.28
N ILE A 113 5.34 22.47 -4.61
CA ILE A 113 4.84 22.84 -3.28
C ILE A 113 5.97 22.80 -2.25
N VAL A 114 6.77 21.74 -2.25
CA VAL A 114 7.88 21.60 -1.29
C VAL A 114 8.92 22.69 -1.52
N SER A 115 9.33 22.88 -2.75
CA SER A 115 10.36 23.87 -3.10
C SER A 115 9.94 25.30 -2.76
N SER A 116 8.65 25.63 -2.93
CA SER A 116 8.12 26.97 -2.71
C SER A 116 7.77 27.25 -1.24
N ASN A 117 7.22 26.27 -0.51
CA ASN A 117 6.60 26.51 0.78
C ASN A 117 7.34 25.89 1.97
N TYR A 118 8.25 24.93 1.72
CA TYR A 118 8.92 24.18 2.77
C TYR A 118 10.45 24.11 2.59
N PRO A 119 11.17 25.24 2.61
CA PRO A 119 12.59 25.33 2.24
C PRO A 119 13.53 24.53 3.15
N ARG A 120 13.05 24.10 4.34
CA ARG A 120 13.82 23.20 5.21
C ARG A 120 13.99 21.78 4.64
N TYR A 121 13.17 21.39 3.65
CA TYR A 121 13.27 20.09 2.97
C TYR A 121 14.00 20.28 1.64
N GLN A 122 15.25 19.82 1.59
CA GLN A 122 16.09 19.90 0.40
C GLN A 122 15.84 18.67 -0.47
N ILE A 123 15.10 18.84 -1.56
CA ILE A 123 14.82 17.75 -2.49
C ILE A 123 16.12 17.29 -3.15
N LYS A 124 16.37 15.99 -3.11
CA LYS A 124 17.47 15.29 -3.79
C LYS A 124 16.90 14.26 -4.75
N PRO A 125 17.60 13.91 -5.83
CA PRO A 125 17.21 12.82 -6.71
C PRO A 125 16.99 11.51 -5.95
N PHE A 126 15.95 10.76 -6.32
CA PHE A 126 15.70 9.44 -5.79
C PHE A 126 16.64 8.43 -6.46
N ASN A 127 17.76 8.16 -5.82
CA ASN A 127 18.77 7.21 -6.27
C ASN A 127 19.49 6.58 -5.07
N SER A 128 20.21 5.49 -5.32
CA SER A 128 20.89 4.72 -4.27
C SER A 128 21.93 5.55 -3.50
N ALA A 129 22.62 6.50 -4.16
CA ALA A 129 23.63 7.34 -3.50
C ALA A 129 23.00 8.26 -2.45
N ASN A 130 21.89 8.91 -2.77
CA ASN A 130 21.18 9.77 -1.83
C ASN A 130 20.48 8.96 -0.72
N LEU A 131 19.96 7.77 -1.04
CA LEU A 131 19.34 6.88 -0.06
C LEU A 131 20.34 6.35 0.97
N ALA A 132 21.61 6.16 0.60
CA ALA A 132 22.67 5.73 1.52
C ALA A 132 22.91 6.73 2.68
N ALA A 133 22.54 8.00 2.49
CA ALA A 133 22.60 9.01 3.55
C ALA A 133 21.40 8.95 4.52
N ALA A 134 20.53 7.96 4.39
CA ALA A 134 19.30 7.78 5.17
C ALA A 134 18.45 9.06 5.29
N PRO A 135 17.99 9.64 4.15
CA PRO A 135 17.20 10.86 4.13
C PRO A 135 15.77 10.63 4.60
N LEU A 136 14.98 11.69 4.65
CA LEU A 136 13.53 11.56 4.62
C LEU A 136 13.10 11.10 3.22
N VAL A 137 12.10 10.21 3.19
CA VAL A 137 11.47 9.75 1.94
C VAL A 137 10.03 10.19 1.93
N PHE A 138 9.65 10.88 0.86
CA PHE A 138 8.25 11.15 0.55
C PHE A 138 7.69 9.96 -0.24
N ILE A 139 6.62 9.38 0.28
CA ILE A 139 5.89 8.25 -0.30
C ILE A 139 4.49 8.72 -0.61
N GLY A 140 3.97 8.45 -1.81
CA GLY A 140 2.65 8.90 -2.18
C GLY A 140 1.87 7.91 -3.03
N THR A 141 0.58 7.77 -2.73
CA THR A 141 -0.34 7.01 -3.58
C THR A 141 -1.52 7.85 -4.03
N PHE A 142 -1.94 7.61 -5.26
CA PHE A 142 -3.10 8.22 -5.88
C PHE A 142 -4.06 7.12 -6.31
N THR A 143 -5.16 6.94 -5.57
CA THR A 143 -6.00 5.75 -5.66
C THR A 143 -7.40 6.11 -6.12
N PRO A 144 -7.91 5.57 -7.24
CA PRO A 144 -9.31 5.75 -7.61
C PRO A 144 -10.22 5.06 -6.60
N ILE A 145 -11.21 5.80 -6.11
CA ILE A 145 -12.14 5.35 -5.07
C ILE A 145 -13.58 5.72 -5.44
N ASN A 146 -14.53 5.04 -4.81
CA ASN A 146 -15.94 5.44 -4.85
C ASN A 146 -16.27 6.48 -3.75
N LEU A 147 -17.51 6.97 -3.73
CA LEU A 147 -17.98 7.95 -2.73
C LEU A 147 -17.82 7.44 -1.29
N GLN A 148 -17.85 6.13 -1.05
CA GLN A 148 -17.61 5.53 0.25
C GLN A 148 -16.10 5.41 0.59
N GLY A 149 -15.22 5.85 -0.31
CA GLY A 149 -13.77 5.80 -0.14
C GLY A 149 -13.14 4.42 -0.38
N LYS A 150 -13.87 3.50 -1.00
CA LYS A 150 -13.38 2.15 -1.32
C LYS A 150 -12.81 2.10 -2.73
N ALA A 151 -11.71 1.37 -2.90
CA ALA A 151 -11.12 1.09 -4.21
C ALA A 151 -11.87 -0.04 -4.94
N ALA A 152 -13.21 -0.04 -4.92
CA ALA A 152 -14.10 -1.01 -5.53
C ALA A 152 -15.38 -0.32 -6.03
N GLY A 153 -16.00 -0.85 -7.08
CA GLY A 153 -17.20 -0.27 -7.70
C GLY A 153 -16.88 0.93 -8.58
N GLU A 154 -17.86 1.82 -8.75
CA GLU A 154 -17.73 3.06 -9.51
C GLU A 154 -16.65 3.98 -8.90
N ARG A 155 -15.91 4.70 -9.75
CA ARG A 155 -14.76 5.52 -9.34
C ARG A 155 -15.11 6.99 -9.48
N ASP A 156 -15.63 7.57 -8.41
CA ASP A 156 -16.16 8.94 -8.40
C ASP A 156 -15.15 9.97 -7.90
N ALA A 157 -14.05 9.49 -7.33
CA ALA A 157 -13.04 10.34 -6.73
C ALA A 157 -11.68 9.63 -6.71
N TYR A 158 -10.64 10.40 -6.33
CA TYR A 158 -9.34 9.83 -5.99
C TYR A 158 -8.99 10.10 -4.54
N ARG A 159 -8.36 9.15 -3.90
CA ARG A 159 -7.69 9.33 -2.61
C ARG A 159 -6.23 9.68 -2.83
N VAL A 160 -5.84 10.86 -2.37
CA VAL A 160 -4.44 11.28 -2.22
C VAL A 160 -3.97 10.82 -0.85
N CYS A 161 -2.93 10.03 -0.79
CA CYS A 161 -2.25 9.64 0.45
C CYS A 161 -0.78 10.00 0.34
N PHE A 162 -0.27 10.76 1.31
CA PHE A 162 1.14 11.08 1.45
C PHE A 162 1.66 10.61 2.80
N ALA A 163 2.88 10.09 2.82
CA ALA A 163 3.62 9.73 4.01
C ALA A 163 5.03 10.29 3.94
N LEU A 164 5.49 10.86 5.03
CA LEU A 164 6.88 11.23 5.22
C LEU A 164 7.52 10.17 6.11
N ALA A 165 8.49 9.46 5.56
CA ALA A 165 9.20 8.38 6.22
C ALA A 165 10.64 8.81 6.51
N ASP A 166 11.17 8.44 7.67
CA ASP A 166 12.56 8.68 8.05
C ASP A 166 13.35 7.36 7.97
N LEU A 167 14.22 7.26 6.98
CA LEU A 167 15.05 6.05 6.79
C LEU A 167 16.04 5.82 7.94
N LYS A 168 16.44 6.87 8.65
CA LYS A 168 17.37 6.76 9.78
C LYS A 168 16.73 6.04 10.97
N THR A 169 15.45 6.32 11.21
CA THR A 169 14.71 5.72 12.34
C THR A 169 13.83 4.54 11.92
N GLY A 170 13.61 4.36 10.62
CA GLY A 170 12.69 3.35 10.08
C GLY A 170 11.22 3.64 10.36
N LYS A 171 10.84 4.90 10.65
CA LYS A 171 9.49 5.27 11.09
C LYS A 171 8.83 6.29 10.19
N ILE A 172 7.50 6.29 10.22
CA ILE A 172 6.66 7.32 9.62
C ILE A 172 6.67 8.56 10.51
N VAL A 173 7.07 9.69 9.94
CA VAL A 173 7.12 10.98 10.64
C VAL A 173 5.75 11.65 10.67
N SER A 174 5.08 11.65 9.51
CA SER A 174 3.78 12.32 9.35
C SER A 174 3.02 11.75 8.15
N LYS A 175 1.73 12.11 8.09
CA LYS A 175 0.80 11.69 7.03
C LYS A 175 -0.06 12.86 6.59
N GLY A 176 -0.43 12.83 5.30
CA GLY A 176 -1.41 13.74 4.73
C GLY A 176 -2.39 12.99 3.84
N PHE A 177 -3.66 13.34 3.93
CA PHE A 177 -4.74 12.73 3.16
C PHE A 177 -5.69 13.77 2.60
N ALA A 178 -6.18 13.53 1.39
CA ALA A 178 -7.28 14.28 0.81
C ALA A 178 -8.08 13.40 -0.16
N ARG A 179 -9.29 13.87 -0.52
CA ARG A 179 -10.05 13.34 -1.64
C ARG A 179 -10.07 14.37 -2.77
N SER A 180 -9.79 13.91 -3.98
CA SER A 180 -9.82 14.70 -5.20
C SER A 180 -11.01 14.30 -6.06
N GLN A 181 -11.60 15.29 -6.73
CA GLN A 181 -12.49 15.08 -7.87
C GLN A 181 -11.71 14.41 -9.01
N THR A 182 -12.43 13.90 -10.01
CA THR A 182 -11.86 13.18 -11.15
C THR A 182 -11.47 14.09 -12.31
N ASP A 183 -11.92 15.35 -12.30
CA ASP A 183 -11.71 16.29 -13.40
C ASP A 183 -10.23 16.62 -13.61
N GLY A 184 -9.82 16.60 -14.88
CA GLY A 184 -8.46 16.94 -15.29
C GLY A 184 -7.40 15.90 -14.97
N ILE A 185 -7.80 14.70 -14.55
CA ILE A 185 -6.90 13.60 -14.19
C ILE A 185 -6.75 12.63 -15.35
N ASP A 186 -5.52 12.42 -15.81
CA ASP A 186 -5.19 11.44 -16.84
C ASP A 186 -4.57 10.17 -16.21
N PRO A 187 -5.36 9.08 -16.04
CA PRO A 187 -4.88 7.84 -15.46
C PRO A 187 -4.09 6.95 -16.42
N THR A 188 -3.78 7.42 -17.64
CA THR A 188 -3.06 6.64 -18.64
C THR A 188 -1.72 6.13 -18.09
N PRO A 189 -1.48 4.81 -18.05
CA PRO A 189 -0.21 4.26 -17.58
C PRO A 189 0.98 4.75 -18.44
N LEU A 190 2.12 4.98 -17.80
CA LEU A 190 3.35 5.30 -18.52
C LEU A 190 3.78 4.14 -19.44
N PRO A 191 4.56 4.40 -20.49
CA PRO A 191 4.93 3.40 -21.50
C PRO A 191 5.43 2.08 -20.89
N TYR A 192 6.34 2.12 -19.93
CA TYR A 192 6.84 0.92 -19.26
C TYR A 192 5.70 0.05 -18.69
N PHE A 193 4.75 0.64 -17.99
CA PHE A 193 3.65 -0.08 -17.34
C PHE A 193 2.56 -0.53 -18.32
N ARG A 194 2.44 0.15 -19.46
CA ARG A 194 1.52 -0.23 -20.53
C ARG A 194 2.08 -1.40 -21.35
N ASP A 195 3.39 -1.38 -21.61
CA ASP A 195 4.06 -2.32 -22.49
C ASP A 195 4.54 -3.58 -21.76
N ALA A 196 4.76 -3.50 -20.43
CA ALA A 196 5.03 -4.64 -19.58
C ALA A 196 3.74 -5.43 -19.32
N PRO A 197 3.54 -6.60 -19.95
CA PRO A 197 2.26 -7.31 -19.90
C PRO A 197 1.97 -7.94 -18.54
N LEU A 198 2.97 -8.04 -17.68
CA LEU A 198 2.84 -8.57 -16.34
C LEU A 198 2.74 -7.40 -15.37
N TRP A 199 1.51 -7.10 -14.98
CA TRP A 199 1.27 -6.37 -13.78
C TRP A 199 1.70 -7.24 -12.60
N VAL A 200 2.77 -6.88 -11.95
CA VAL A 200 3.28 -7.62 -10.81
C VAL A 200 3.03 -6.79 -9.55
N ASN A 201 2.02 -7.18 -8.81
CA ASN A 201 1.84 -6.75 -7.44
C ASN A 201 2.84 -7.51 -6.57
N ASP A 202 4.09 -7.07 -6.56
CA ASP A 202 5.13 -7.68 -5.74
C ASP A 202 5.06 -7.15 -4.29
N LYS A 203 5.74 -7.85 -3.39
CA LYS A 203 5.75 -7.50 -1.96
C LYS A 203 6.33 -6.12 -1.67
N ILE A 204 7.21 -5.61 -2.54
CA ILE A 204 7.80 -4.27 -2.38
C ILE A 204 6.74 -3.22 -2.63
N VAL A 205 5.98 -3.38 -3.72
CA VAL A 205 4.89 -2.47 -4.08
C VAL A 205 3.78 -2.52 -3.04
N GLU A 206 3.40 -3.72 -2.58
CA GLU A 206 2.47 -3.84 -1.46
C GLU A 206 3.00 -3.12 -0.22
N GLY A 207 4.29 -3.27 0.08
CA GLY A 207 4.96 -2.61 1.19
C GLY A 207 4.92 -1.09 1.06
N TYR A 208 5.20 -0.55 -0.13
CA TYR A 208 5.07 0.86 -0.44
C TYR A 208 3.64 1.37 -0.21
N ILE A 209 2.65 0.69 -0.81
CA ILE A 209 1.24 1.05 -0.69
C ILE A 209 0.78 0.97 0.78
N LYS A 210 1.13 -0.10 1.49
CA LYS A 210 0.82 -0.26 2.92
C LYS A 210 1.48 0.83 3.77
N THR A 211 2.71 1.21 3.46
CA THR A 211 3.40 2.33 4.13
C THR A 211 2.61 3.63 3.98
N CYS A 212 2.03 3.89 2.81
CA CYS A 212 1.18 5.08 2.65
C CYS A 212 -0.22 4.89 3.25
N GLN A 213 -0.91 3.80 2.95
CA GLN A 213 -2.34 3.68 3.25
C GLN A 213 -2.66 3.03 4.60
N GLY A 214 -1.77 2.17 5.10
CA GLY A 214 -2.00 1.30 6.26
C GLY A 214 -1.23 1.69 7.53
N THR A 215 -0.57 2.85 7.57
CA THR A 215 0.21 3.30 8.74
C THR A 215 -0.28 4.63 9.29
N SER A 216 0.16 4.93 10.51
CA SER A 216 0.03 6.21 11.20
C SER A 216 1.42 6.80 11.49
N ALA A 217 1.47 8.08 11.89
CA ALA A 217 2.72 8.68 12.35
C ALA A 217 3.24 7.92 13.60
N GLY A 218 4.52 7.61 13.60
CA GLY A 218 5.20 6.80 14.62
C GLY A 218 5.29 5.30 14.30
N ASP A 219 4.46 4.80 13.39
CA ASP A 219 4.51 3.40 12.96
C ASP A 219 5.81 3.11 12.18
N PRO A 220 6.27 1.84 12.16
CA PRO A 220 7.39 1.44 11.33
C PRO A 220 7.04 1.54 9.84
N ILE A 221 8.03 1.88 9.02
CA ILE A 221 7.98 1.69 7.57
C ILE A 221 7.79 0.19 7.30
N ASN A 222 7.00 -0.17 6.30
CA ASN A 222 6.83 -1.58 5.94
C ASN A 222 8.19 -2.21 5.58
N ALA A 223 8.56 -3.30 6.24
CA ALA A 223 9.87 -3.93 6.11
C ALA A 223 10.15 -4.39 4.66
N ALA A 224 9.16 -4.96 3.96
CA ALA A 224 9.34 -5.41 2.59
C ALA A 224 9.73 -4.28 1.62
N TYR A 225 9.29 -3.05 1.91
CA TYR A 225 9.70 -1.86 1.17
C TYR A 225 11.05 -1.31 1.68
N LEU A 226 11.19 -1.13 3.01
CA LEU A 226 12.37 -0.52 3.62
C LEU A 226 13.66 -1.27 3.26
N ASP A 227 13.64 -2.61 3.35
CA ASP A 227 14.80 -3.47 3.08
C ASP A 227 15.27 -3.39 1.61
N LYS A 228 14.43 -2.90 0.72
CA LYS A 228 14.66 -2.91 -0.73
C LYS A 228 14.56 -1.53 -1.38
N VAL A 229 14.48 -0.46 -0.61
CA VAL A 229 14.32 0.90 -1.15
C VAL A 229 15.42 1.29 -2.16
N SER A 230 16.65 0.81 -1.98
CA SER A 230 17.73 1.04 -2.94
C SER A 230 17.51 0.30 -4.27
N VAL A 231 16.88 -0.88 -4.24
CA VAL A 231 16.50 -1.61 -5.46
C VAL A 231 15.35 -0.89 -6.16
N VAL A 232 14.40 -0.35 -5.39
CA VAL A 232 13.30 0.49 -5.93
C VAL A 232 13.86 1.68 -6.70
N ALA A 233 14.88 2.35 -6.18
CA ALA A 233 15.53 3.46 -6.88
C ALA A 233 16.17 3.03 -8.21
N GLY A 234 16.84 1.88 -8.24
CA GLY A 234 17.39 1.35 -9.48
C GLY A 234 16.33 0.94 -10.51
N ILE A 235 15.21 0.37 -10.04
CA ILE A 235 14.05 0.07 -10.89
C ILE A 235 13.47 1.37 -11.46
N ASP A 236 13.37 2.42 -10.66
CA ASP A 236 12.89 3.72 -11.11
C ASP A 236 13.80 4.33 -12.20
N GLU A 237 15.11 4.30 -12.00
CA GLU A 237 16.08 4.76 -13.02
C GLU A 237 15.91 4.01 -14.34
N ALA A 238 15.79 2.69 -14.29
CA ALA A 238 15.58 1.84 -15.46
C ALA A 238 14.24 2.14 -16.16
N THR A 239 13.17 2.31 -15.37
CA THR A 239 11.83 2.65 -15.85
C THR A 239 11.80 4.03 -16.51
N LYS A 240 12.48 5.02 -15.93
CA LYS A 240 12.63 6.37 -16.52
C LYS A 240 13.37 6.33 -17.85
N ALA A 241 14.41 5.50 -17.97
CA ALA A 241 15.12 5.29 -19.23
C ALA A 241 14.18 4.69 -20.29
N TYR A 242 13.37 3.68 -19.93
CA TYR A 242 12.37 3.08 -20.83
C TYR A 242 11.35 4.11 -21.30
N ASN A 243 10.75 4.84 -20.39
CA ASN A 243 9.75 5.86 -20.68
C ASN A 243 10.30 7.00 -21.57
N SER A 244 11.63 7.20 -21.52
CA SER A 244 12.37 8.15 -22.37
C SER A 244 12.84 7.54 -23.70
N LYS A 245 12.40 6.31 -24.06
CA LYS A 245 12.78 5.53 -25.25
C LYS A 245 14.28 5.18 -25.31
N LYS A 246 14.99 5.24 -24.18
CA LYS A 246 16.38 4.81 -24.03
C LYS A 246 16.44 3.31 -23.69
N TYR A 247 15.91 2.47 -24.56
CA TYR A 247 15.70 1.04 -24.26
C TYR A 247 16.98 0.28 -23.95
N LYS A 248 18.11 0.61 -24.61
CA LYS A 248 19.40 0.01 -24.32
C LYS A 248 19.90 0.33 -22.91
N ASP A 249 19.73 1.58 -22.50
CA ASP A 249 20.12 2.03 -21.17
C ASP A 249 19.22 1.37 -20.12
N SER A 250 17.91 1.31 -20.38
CA SER A 250 16.94 0.63 -19.52
C SER A 250 17.31 -0.85 -19.30
N LEU A 251 17.56 -1.58 -20.40
CA LEU A 251 17.97 -3.00 -20.33
C LEU A 251 19.26 -3.16 -19.51
N ALA A 252 20.25 -2.29 -19.74
CA ALA A 252 21.51 -2.36 -18.99
C ALA A 252 21.30 -2.12 -17.49
N LEU A 253 20.45 -1.17 -17.12
CA LEU A 253 20.12 -0.85 -15.73
C LEU A 253 19.37 -2.02 -15.05
N PHE A 254 18.33 -2.58 -15.68
CA PHE A 254 17.63 -3.75 -15.14
C PHE A 254 18.56 -4.95 -14.99
N THR A 255 19.42 -5.24 -16.00
CA THR A 255 20.39 -6.32 -15.94
C THR A 255 21.41 -6.11 -14.81
N ALA A 256 21.83 -4.86 -14.57
CA ALA A 256 22.75 -4.54 -13.48
C ALA A 256 22.14 -4.82 -12.10
N LEU A 257 20.83 -4.63 -11.93
CA LEU A 257 20.15 -4.90 -10.66
C LEU A 257 20.22 -6.38 -10.27
N LEU A 258 20.20 -7.32 -11.23
CA LEU A 258 20.31 -8.75 -10.95
C LEU A 258 21.66 -9.18 -10.35
N ARG A 259 22.70 -8.33 -10.45
CA ARG A 259 23.98 -8.59 -9.78
C ARG A 259 23.89 -8.51 -8.25
N ASN A 260 22.86 -7.87 -7.73
CA ASN A 260 22.55 -7.82 -6.32
C ASN A 260 21.45 -8.84 -6.00
N PRO A 261 21.65 -9.76 -5.03
CA PRO A 261 20.60 -10.72 -4.65
C PRO A 261 19.27 -10.06 -4.25
N ALA A 262 19.28 -8.83 -3.71
CA ALA A 262 18.08 -8.07 -3.45
C ALA A 262 17.36 -7.62 -4.73
N GLY A 263 18.05 -7.58 -5.87
CA GLY A 263 17.52 -7.24 -7.18
C GLY A 263 16.80 -8.39 -7.88
N ASP A 264 16.83 -9.61 -7.35
CA ASP A 264 16.03 -10.72 -7.84
C ASP A 264 14.53 -10.47 -7.51
N GLN A 265 13.92 -9.64 -8.31
CA GLN A 265 12.53 -9.19 -8.15
C GLN A 265 11.77 -9.33 -9.45
N PRO A 266 10.47 -9.68 -9.41
CA PRO A 266 9.66 -9.83 -10.61
C PRO A 266 9.72 -8.61 -11.55
N ARG A 267 9.70 -7.38 -11.00
CA ARG A 267 9.80 -6.16 -11.81
C ARG A 267 11.11 -6.00 -12.54
N VAL A 268 12.21 -6.50 -11.99
CA VAL A 268 13.51 -6.46 -12.65
C VAL A 268 13.51 -7.43 -13.83
N HIS A 269 12.97 -8.63 -13.64
CA HIS A 269 12.86 -9.63 -14.72
C HIS A 269 11.91 -9.19 -15.84
N THR A 270 10.83 -8.50 -15.53
CA THR A 270 9.91 -7.97 -16.56
C THR A 270 10.48 -6.76 -17.31
N GLY A 271 11.53 -6.13 -16.81
CA GLY A 271 12.23 -5.02 -17.46
C GLY A 271 13.34 -5.46 -18.41
N ILE A 272 13.67 -6.75 -18.45
CA ILE A 272 14.70 -7.35 -19.33
C ILE A 272 14.05 -7.99 -20.55
#